data_014e5f7ef7b7f537194dc61eeb5e68ea
#
_entry.id   014e5f7ef7b7f537194dc61eeb5e68ea
#
_cell.length_a   1.000
_cell.length_b   1.000
_cell.length_c   1.000
_cell.angle_alpha   90.00
_cell.angle_beta   90.00
_cell.angle_gamma   90.00
#
_symmetry.space_group_name_H-M   'P 1'
#
loop_
_entity.id
_entity.type
_entity.pdbx_description
1 polymer ?
#
loop_
_entity_poly.entity_id
_entity_poly.type
_entity_poly.pdbx_seq_one_letter_code
_entity_poly.pdbx_strand_id
1 'polypeptide(L)'
;SGLGWTVTSADILFVQRLLLDLDLGPHVRMSGEVLWAGERAPEEAKTPETTDRELAQSRVISAGGSGLYPLDMVVSCDITGLERTEPFPAPFVTMSFDLETSIADNTILCAAAIVDRGGHRTEYPITGAETEILEKLTEVVRTEDPDFITGYNIDNFDLPRMEERSEDISPNSESDRAPLLGWGRVPMSESEIKKGWRRPGRIFPNREQNRVWTIKGRIPLDAWWQARQTLRPQRESLKYVSKLLWPDDEEMHKMDIDASKMDEEWATRPDEVLEYCVRDTALPLDILDNLKSIARKEALASVSLTTVDIAATSTTSRWIDSLVIRLADREGVAVPNTNQGPRKQGKIAGGYVHEVDPGVEP
;
A
#
# COMPACT_ATOMS: atom_id res chain seq x y z
N SER A 1 -2.54 22.65 29.36
CA SER A 1 -3.86 22.63 30.03
C SER A 1 -3.76 23.49 31.31
N GLY A 2 -4.59 24.54 31.43
CA GLY A 2 -4.58 25.44 32.58
C GLY A 2 -5.10 24.84 33.90
N LEU A 3 -5.34 23.54 33.95
CA LEU A 3 -5.88 22.82 35.11
C LEU A 3 -4.88 21.85 35.74
N GLY A 4 -3.63 21.80 35.28
CA GLY A 4 -2.61 20.91 35.85
C GLY A 4 -2.80 19.42 35.52
N TRP A 5 -3.71 19.06 34.62
CA TRP A 5 -3.91 17.69 34.18
C TRP A 5 -2.86 17.29 33.13
N THR A 6 -2.28 16.11 33.31
CA THR A 6 -1.42 15.48 32.28
C THR A 6 -2.29 14.58 31.41
N VAL A 7 -2.32 14.83 30.11
CA VAL A 7 -2.99 13.97 29.15
C VAL A 7 -1.99 12.96 28.62
N THR A 8 -2.34 11.67 28.69
CA THR A 8 -1.54 10.56 28.20
C THR A 8 -2.31 9.77 27.14
N SER A 9 -1.62 9.03 26.29
CA SER A 9 -2.21 8.19 25.24
C SER A 9 -3.18 8.93 24.28
N ALA A 10 -3.01 10.24 24.12
CA ALA A 10 -3.89 11.07 23.28
C ALA A 10 -3.48 11.10 21.80
N ASP A 11 -2.31 10.58 21.46
CA ASP A 11 -1.73 10.50 20.12
C ASP A 11 -1.85 9.12 19.47
N ILE A 12 -2.58 8.20 20.09
CA ILE A 12 -2.89 6.89 19.51
C ILE A 12 -3.93 7.07 18.41
N LEU A 13 -3.63 6.56 17.20
CA LEU A 13 -4.55 6.60 16.07
C LEU A 13 -5.89 5.91 16.43
N PHE A 14 -7.00 6.47 15.93
CA PHE A 14 -8.35 5.98 16.25
C PHE A 14 -8.51 4.46 16.01
N VAL A 15 -8.03 3.95 14.85
CA VAL A 15 -8.11 2.51 14.53
C VAL A 15 -7.30 1.68 15.53
N GLN A 16 -6.08 2.10 15.87
CA GLN A 16 -5.28 1.43 16.90
C GLN A 16 -5.98 1.47 18.26
N ARG A 17 -6.59 2.60 18.60
CA ARG A 17 -7.35 2.73 19.87
C ARG A 17 -8.52 1.75 19.92
N LEU A 18 -9.28 1.64 18.82
CA LEU A 18 -10.36 0.66 18.73
C LEU A 18 -9.87 -0.78 18.93
N LEU A 19 -8.76 -1.15 18.25
CA LEU A 19 -8.17 -2.49 18.40
C LEU A 19 -7.69 -2.76 19.84
N LEU A 20 -7.17 -1.73 20.53
CA LEU A 20 -6.74 -1.83 21.93
C LEU A 20 -7.93 -1.97 22.86
N ASP A 21 -8.91 -1.08 22.78
CA ASP A 21 -10.06 -1.01 23.70
C ASP A 21 -10.93 -2.27 23.63
N LEU A 22 -11.00 -2.91 22.45
CA LEU A 22 -11.78 -4.12 22.24
C LEU A 22 -10.93 -5.41 22.23
N ASP A 23 -9.64 -5.32 22.50
CA ASP A 23 -8.67 -6.42 22.41
C ASP A 23 -8.70 -7.17 21.07
N LEU A 24 -8.91 -6.43 19.97
CA LEU A 24 -8.98 -6.97 18.63
C LEU A 24 -7.59 -7.11 17.99
N GLY A 25 -7.51 -7.96 16.96
CA GLY A 25 -6.37 -8.08 16.05
C GLY A 25 -6.74 -7.64 14.63
N PRO A 26 -5.91 -7.93 13.62
CA PRO A 26 -6.22 -7.63 12.22
C PRO A 26 -7.36 -8.48 11.65
N HIS A 27 -7.63 -9.63 12.26
CA HIS A 27 -8.72 -10.54 11.90
C HIS A 27 -9.83 -10.42 12.92
N VAL A 28 -11.01 -10.00 12.46
CA VAL A 28 -12.15 -9.70 13.32
C VAL A 28 -13.37 -10.44 12.81
N ARG A 29 -14.04 -11.16 13.70
CA ARG A 29 -15.40 -11.68 13.46
C ARG A 29 -16.38 -10.58 13.79
N MET A 30 -17.34 -10.36 12.91
CA MET A 30 -18.42 -9.41 13.12
C MET A 30 -19.74 -10.15 13.11
N SER A 31 -20.53 -10.02 14.19
CA SER A 31 -21.86 -10.59 14.33
C SER A 31 -22.88 -9.46 14.33
N GLY A 32 -23.78 -9.46 13.35
CA GLY A 32 -24.77 -8.41 13.19
C GLY A 32 -25.73 -8.66 12.04
N GLU A 33 -26.60 -7.69 11.80
CA GLU A 33 -27.57 -7.70 10.70
C GLU A 33 -26.91 -7.24 9.42
N VAL A 34 -26.97 -8.05 8.34
CA VAL A 34 -26.51 -7.63 7.01
C VAL A 34 -27.56 -6.69 6.42
N LEU A 35 -27.22 -5.43 6.23
CA LEU A 35 -28.08 -4.42 5.64
C LEU A 35 -28.05 -4.42 4.12
N TRP A 36 -26.90 -4.80 3.56
CA TRP A 36 -26.68 -4.88 2.13
C TRP A 36 -25.49 -5.79 1.81
N ALA A 37 -25.62 -6.56 0.75
CA ALA A 37 -24.54 -7.40 0.22
C ALA A 37 -24.43 -7.23 -1.30
N GLY A 38 -23.27 -6.85 -1.79
CA GLY A 38 -22.97 -6.69 -3.20
C GLY A 38 -22.62 -8.02 -3.89
N GLU A 39 -22.26 -7.95 -5.17
CA GLU A 39 -21.95 -9.14 -5.98
C GLU A 39 -20.77 -9.93 -5.43
N ARG A 40 -19.76 -9.23 -4.89
CA ARG A 40 -18.54 -9.85 -4.31
C ARG A 40 -18.71 -10.31 -2.87
N ALA A 41 -19.83 -10.04 -2.22
CA ALA A 41 -20.09 -10.55 -0.89
C ALA A 41 -20.28 -12.07 -0.89
N PRO A 42 -19.97 -12.77 0.23
CA PRO A 42 -20.23 -14.19 0.37
C PRO A 42 -21.70 -14.52 0.09
N GLU A 43 -21.95 -15.66 -0.57
CA GLU A 43 -23.32 -16.03 -0.97
C GLU A 43 -24.26 -16.17 0.23
N GLU A 44 -23.72 -16.63 1.36
CA GLU A 44 -24.46 -16.78 2.63
C GLU A 44 -24.95 -15.43 3.19
N ALA A 45 -24.30 -14.33 2.79
CA ALA A 45 -24.67 -12.97 3.20
C ALA A 45 -25.73 -12.34 2.28
N LYS A 46 -26.02 -12.95 1.13
CA LYS A 46 -26.97 -12.45 0.15
C LYS A 46 -28.37 -12.98 0.46
N THR A 47 -29.19 -12.16 1.12
CA THR A 47 -30.60 -12.45 1.33
C THR A 47 -31.46 -11.49 0.52
N PRO A 48 -32.72 -11.82 0.16
CA PRO A 48 -33.61 -10.90 -0.55
C PRO A 48 -33.82 -9.55 0.14
N GLU A 49 -33.69 -9.53 1.46
CA GLU A 49 -33.88 -8.35 2.29
C GLU A 49 -32.63 -7.43 2.33
N THR A 50 -31.48 -7.94 1.88
CA THR A 50 -30.19 -7.20 1.92
C THR A 50 -29.87 -6.44 0.64
N THR A 51 -30.86 -6.25 -0.24
CA THR A 51 -30.64 -5.64 -1.57
C THR A 51 -30.75 -4.11 -1.58
N ASP A 52 -31.21 -3.50 -0.50
CA ASP A 52 -31.38 -2.03 -0.43
C ASP A 52 -30.05 -1.32 -0.10
N ARG A 53 -29.27 -1.10 -1.16
CA ARG A 53 -27.99 -0.40 -1.07
C ARG A 53 -28.15 1.05 -0.61
N GLU A 54 -29.20 1.75 -1.05
CA GLU A 54 -29.42 3.16 -0.73
C GLU A 54 -29.74 3.33 0.74
N LEU A 55 -30.57 2.45 1.31
CA LEU A 55 -30.90 2.45 2.72
C LEU A 55 -29.65 2.12 3.58
N ALA A 56 -28.85 1.13 3.18
CA ALA A 56 -27.62 0.78 3.87
C ALA A 56 -26.60 1.94 3.84
N GLN A 57 -26.42 2.58 2.69
CA GLN A 57 -25.56 3.76 2.57
C GLN A 57 -26.05 4.93 3.42
N SER A 58 -27.37 5.17 3.47
CA SER A 58 -27.97 6.20 4.32
C SER A 58 -27.66 5.96 5.81
N ARG A 59 -27.72 4.70 6.26
CA ARG A 59 -27.36 4.34 7.66
C ARG A 59 -25.87 4.56 7.93
N VAL A 60 -24.98 4.23 7.00
CA VAL A 60 -23.53 4.50 7.11
C VAL A 60 -23.27 5.99 7.23
N ILE A 61 -23.93 6.83 6.41
CA ILE A 61 -23.83 8.29 6.48
C ILE A 61 -24.34 8.80 7.83
N SER A 62 -25.50 8.31 8.28
CA SER A 62 -26.09 8.70 9.56
C SER A 62 -25.22 8.34 10.77
N ALA A 63 -24.42 7.27 10.65
CA ALA A 63 -23.42 6.88 11.63
C ALA A 63 -22.10 7.66 11.52
N GLY A 64 -22.02 8.66 10.65
CA GLY A 64 -20.82 9.49 10.45
C GLY A 64 -19.85 8.97 9.40
N GLY A 65 -20.21 7.90 8.68
CA GLY A 65 -19.44 7.42 7.53
C GLY A 65 -19.72 8.22 6.27
N SER A 66 -18.83 8.18 5.29
CA SER A 66 -19.11 8.70 3.96
C SER A 66 -19.78 7.60 3.14
N GLY A 67 -20.97 7.82 2.61
CA GLY A 67 -21.68 6.84 1.78
C GLY A 67 -21.05 6.58 0.40
N LEU A 68 -19.82 7.04 0.17
CA LEU A 68 -19.15 7.01 -1.13
C LEU A 68 -18.14 5.87 -1.28
N TYR A 69 -17.99 4.99 -0.28
CA TYR A 69 -17.07 3.85 -0.36
C TYR A 69 -17.62 2.78 -1.30
N PRO A 70 -16.78 2.17 -2.14
CA PRO A 70 -17.10 0.92 -2.79
C PRO A 70 -17.10 -0.19 -1.71
N LEU A 71 -18.29 -0.51 -1.19
CA LEU A 71 -18.46 -1.52 -0.15
C LEU A 71 -18.93 -2.82 -0.82
N ASP A 72 -18.40 -3.93 -0.36
CA ASP A 72 -18.88 -5.24 -0.75
C ASP A 72 -20.08 -5.69 0.12
N MET A 73 -20.11 -5.21 1.36
CA MET A 73 -21.16 -5.52 2.31
C MET A 73 -21.29 -4.42 3.37
N VAL A 74 -22.50 -4.20 3.86
CA VAL A 74 -22.79 -3.33 5.00
C VAL A 74 -23.48 -4.14 6.09
N VAL A 75 -22.87 -4.15 7.27
CA VAL A 75 -23.36 -4.87 8.44
C VAL A 75 -23.63 -3.89 9.58
N SER A 76 -24.80 -3.98 10.20
CA SER A 76 -25.11 -3.29 11.44
C SER A 76 -24.81 -4.24 12.61
N CYS A 77 -23.90 -3.86 13.48
CA CYS A 77 -23.60 -4.63 14.67
C CYS A 77 -23.34 -3.72 15.87
N ASP A 78 -23.62 -4.24 17.05
CA ASP A 78 -23.15 -3.64 18.29
C ASP A 78 -21.64 -3.80 18.42
N ILE A 79 -21.00 -2.92 19.18
CA ILE A 79 -19.57 -3.01 19.49
C ILE A 79 -19.21 -4.35 20.14
N THR A 80 -20.15 -4.93 20.89
CA THR A 80 -20.02 -6.27 21.50
C THR A 80 -20.11 -7.42 20.50
N GLY A 81 -20.54 -7.14 19.27
CA GLY A 81 -20.55 -8.10 18.15
C GLY A 81 -19.21 -8.20 17.41
N LEU A 82 -18.20 -7.44 17.84
CA LEU A 82 -16.85 -7.50 17.30
C LEU A 82 -15.98 -8.39 18.18
N GLU A 83 -15.45 -9.46 17.62
CA GLU A 83 -14.61 -10.42 18.33
C GLU A 83 -13.32 -10.68 17.56
N ARG A 84 -12.22 -10.83 18.29
CA ARG A 84 -10.98 -11.32 17.70
C ARG A 84 -11.18 -12.77 17.23
N THR A 85 -10.70 -13.08 16.04
CA THR A 85 -10.68 -14.43 15.52
C THR A 85 -9.26 -14.92 15.29
N GLU A 86 -9.10 -16.24 15.11
CA GLU A 86 -7.83 -16.81 14.70
C GLU A 86 -7.42 -16.25 13.33
N PRO A 87 -6.12 -16.00 13.11
CA PRO A 87 -5.61 -15.56 11.82
C PRO A 87 -5.96 -16.55 10.70
N PHE A 88 -6.37 -16.03 9.57
CA PHE A 88 -6.59 -16.79 8.35
C PHE A 88 -5.96 -16.06 7.17
N PRO A 89 -5.54 -16.76 6.10
CA PRO A 89 -5.07 -16.12 4.88
C PRO A 89 -6.20 -15.30 4.24
N ALA A 90 -6.05 -13.98 4.17
CA ALA A 90 -7.04 -13.17 3.49
C ALA A 90 -6.88 -13.30 1.97
N PRO A 91 -7.99 -13.35 1.20
CA PRO A 91 -7.95 -13.49 -0.26
C PRO A 91 -7.61 -12.16 -0.93
N PHE A 92 -6.43 -11.61 -0.63
CA PHE A 92 -5.98 -10.36 -1.21
C PHE A 92 -5.80 -10.45 -2.72
N VAL A 93 -6.19 -9.38 -3.38
CA VAL A 93 -5.89 -9.14 -4.79
C VAL A 93 -4.64 -8.26 -4.87
N THR A 94 -3.63 -8.71 -5.59
CA THR A 94 -2.38 -7.97 -5.77
C THR A 94 -2.22 -7.56 -7.22
N MET A 95 -1.95 -6.29 -7.46
CA MET A 95 -1.62 -5.76 -8.78
C MET A 95 -0.17 -5.30 -8.80
N SER A 96 0.60 -5.80 -9.75
CA SER A 96 1.89 -5.26 -10.14
C SER A 96 1.74 -4.39 -11.38
N PHE A 97 2.54 -3.34 -11.49
CA PHE A 97 2.63 -2.52 -12.71
C PHE A 97 4.04 -2.03 -12.94
N ASP A 98 4.33 -1.70 -14.19
CA ASP A 98 5.60 -1.15 -14.66
C ASP A 98 5.36 -0.19 -15.82
N LEU A 99 6.28 0.76 -16.03
CA LEU A 99 6.22 1.79 -17.04
C LEU A 99 7.53 1.84 -17.83
N GLU A 100 7.43 1.91 -19.17
CA GLU A 100 8.56 2.30 -20.00
C GLU A 100 8.44 3.75 -20.42
N THR A 101 9.52 4.49 -20.27
CA THR A 101 9.51 5.94 -20.50
C THR A 101 10.60 6.38 -21.46
N SER A 102 10.32 7.41 -22.24
CA SER A 102 11.29 8.11 -23.08
C SER A 102 12.43 8.68 -22.24
N ILE A 103 13.66 8.50 -22.69
CA ILE A 103 14.84 9.08 -22.06
C ILE A 103 14.93 10.58 -22.39
N ALA A 104 14.41 10.98 -23.55
CA ALA A 104 14.52 12.34 -24.03
C ALA A 104 13.65 13.33 -23.23
N ASP A 105 12.42 12.95 -22.87
CA ASP A 105 11.44 13.86 -22.29
C ASP A 105 10.58 13.24 -21.17
N ASN A 106 10.88 12.00 -20.77
CA ASN A 106 10.15 11.27 -19.73
C ASN A 106 8.69 10.91 -20.06
N THR A 107 8.25 11.06 -21.31
CA THR A 107 6.92 10.61 -21.75
C THR A 107 6.75 9.12 -21.53
N ILE A 108 5.59 8.68 -21.06
CA ILE A 108 5.28 7.26 -20.89
C ILE A 108 4.98 6.66 -22.26
N LEU A 109 5.78 5.69 -22.67
CA LEU A 109 5.71 5.02 -23.98
C LEU A 109 4.74 3.84 -23.97
N CYS A 110 4.81 3.01 -22.92
CA CYS A 110 3.88 1.94 -22.64
C CYS A 110 3.84 1.64 -21.15
N ALA A 111 2.87 0.84 -20.76
CA ALA A 111 2.73 0.33 -19.40
C ALA A 111 2.27 -1.13 -19.45
N ALA A 112 2.49 -1.84 -18.37
CA ALA A 112 1.87 -3.13 -18.14
C ALA A 112 1.31 -3.19 -16.72
N ALA A 113 0.22 -3.94 -16.56
CA ALA A 113 -0.28 -4.32 -15.24
C ALA A 113 -0.58 -5.83 -15.24
N ILE A 114 -0.32 -6.46 -14.10
CA ILE A 114 -0.68 -7.86 -13.86
C ILE A 114 -1.40 -7.95 -12.54
N VAL A 115 -2.60 -8.54 -12.57
CA VAL A 115 -3.43 -8.72 -11.39
C VAL A 115 -3.43 -10.18 -10.99
N ASP A 116 -3.02 -10.46 -9.76
CA ASP A 116 -2.99 -11.78 -9.16
C ASP A 116 -4.14 -11.94 -8.15
N ARG A 117 -4.96 -12.98 -8.37
CA ARG A 117 -6.06 -13.40 -7.50
C ARG A 117 -5.82 -14.84 -7.03
N GLY A 118 -5.02 -14.99 -5.98
CA GLY A 118 -4.73 -16.32 -5.43
C GLY A 118 -3.96 -17.24 -6.38
N GLY A 119 -3.02 -16.71 -7.14
CA GLY A 119 -2.19 -17.42 -8.11
C GLY A 119 -2.75 -17.42 -9.53
N HIS A 120 -3.95 -16.87 -9.75
CA HIS A 120 -4.47 -16.65 -11.10
C HIS A 120 -4.12 -15.22 -11.55
N ARG A 121 -3.29 -15.11 -12.60
CA ARG A 121 -2.80 -13.83 -13.11
C ARG A 121 -3.50 -13.43 -14.39
N THR A 122 -3.92 -12.18 -14.46
CA THR A 122 -4.45 -11.53 -15.67
C THR A 122 -3.52 -10.41 -16.07
N GLU A 123 -3.08 -10.42 -17.33
CA GLU A 123 -2.13 -9.45 -17.87
C GLU A 123 -2.87 -8.35 -18.65
N TYR A 124 -2.41 -7.13 -18.49
CA TYR A 124 -2.91 -5.94 -19.16
C TYR A 124 -1.75 -5.19 -19.80
N PRO A 125 -1.31 -5.56 -21.03
CA PRO A 125 -0.38 -4.74 -21.80
C PRO A 125 -1.09 -3.48 -22.28
N ILE A 126 -0.49 -2.31 -22.08
CA ILE A 126 -1.13 -1.01 -22.30
C ILE A 126 -0.26 -0.15 -23.22
N THR A 127 -0.84 0.24 -24.35
CA THR A 127 -0.22 1.16 -25.34
C THR A 127 -1.23 2.23 -25.77
N GLY A 128 -0.72 3.28 -26.40
CA GLY A 128 -1.52 4.37 -26.93
C GLY A 128 -0.85 5.73 -26.71
N ALA A 129 -1.64 6.80 -26.77
CA ALA A 129 -1.18 8.11 -26.31
C ALA A 129 -0.97 8.09 -24.80
N GLU A 130 -0.05 8.88 -24.28
CA GLU A 130 0.31 8.89 -22.86
C GLU A 130 -0.91 9.06 -21.92
N THR A 131 -1.85 9.95 -22.30
CA THR A 131 -3.10 10.12 -21.55
C THR A 131 -3.91 8.83 -21.51
N GLU A 132 -4.02 8.14 -22.65
CA GLU A 132 -4.75 6.88 -22.75
C GLU A 132 -4.09 5.77 -21.93
N ILE A 133 -2.75 5.75 -21.88
CA ILE A 133 -2.00 4.78 -21.07
C ILE A 133 -2.36 4.96 -19.60
N LEU A 134 -2.30 6.18 -19.08
CA LEU A 134 -2.63 6.49 -17.68
C LEU A 134 -4.10 6.22 -17.37
N GLU A 135 -5.02 6.54 -18.28
CA GLU A 135 -6.45 6.26 -18.12
C GLU A 135 -6.74 4.75 -18.11
N LYS A 136 -6.15 3.97 -19.03
CA LYS A 136 -6.30 2.52 -19.08
C LYS A 136 -5.72 1.85 -17.84
N LEU A 137 -4.55 2.29 -17.39
CA LEU A 137 -3.95 1.76 -16.15
C LEU A 137 -4.83 2.07 -14.93
N THR A 138 -5.39 3.28 -14.87
CA THR A 138 -6.35 3.66 -13.83
C THR A 138 -7.63 2.83 -13.90
N GLU A 139 -8.11 2.52 -15.10
CA GLU A 139 -9.29 1.66 -15.27
C GLU A 139 -9.03 0.24 -14.78
N VAL A 140 -7.84 -0.33 -15.02
CA VAL A 140 -7.44 -1.63 -14.45
C VAL A 140 -7.51 -1.58 -12.92
N VAL A 141 -6.97 -0.53 -12.29
CA VAL A 141 -7.03 -0.36 -10.82
C VAL A 141 -8.48 -0.31 -10.32
N ARG A 142 -9.37 0.35 -11.04
CA ARG A 142 -10.78 0.50 -10.65
C ARG A 142 -11.59 -0.77 -10.84
N THR A 143 -11.37 -1.45 -11.97
CA THR A 143 -12.12 -2.65 -12.34
C THR A 143 -11.66 -3.87 -11.54
N GLU A 144 -10.36 -4.03 -11.44
CA GLU A 144 -9.75 -5.17 -10.73
C GLU A 144 -9.73 -5.00 -9.22
N ASP A 145 -9.82 -3.76 -8.73
CA ASP A 145 -9.92 -3.39 -7.33
C ASP A 145 -8.86 -4.06 -6.42
N PRO A 146 -7.54 -3.95 -6.72
CA PRO A 146 -6.51 -4.60 -5.95
C PRO A 146 -6.41 -4.06 -4.52
N ASP A 147 -6.06 -4.93 -3.58
CA ASP A 147 -5.75 -4.58 -2.19
C ASP A 147 -4.30 -4.11 -2.05
N PHE A 148 -3.38 -4.82 -2.71
CA PHE A 148 -1.97 -4.45 -2.79
C PHE A 148 -1.63 -3.93 -4.18
N ILE A 149 -0.82 -2.88 -4.20
CA ILE A 149 -0.21 -2.35 -5.42
C ILE A 149 1.29 -2.48 -5.27
N THR A 150 1.93 -3.15 -6.22
CA THR A 150 3.35 -3.42 -6.25
C THR A 150 3.97 -3.12 -7.61
N GLY A 151 5.24 -3.29 -7.70
CA GLY A 151 6.14 -3.22 -8.83
C GLY A 151 7.56 -3.20 -8.28
N TYR A 152 8.55 -2.93 -9.11
CA TYR A 152 9.93 -2.90 -8.66
C TYR A 152 10.49 -1.49 -8.65
N ASN A 153 10.73 -0.94 -7.47
CA ASN A 153 11.19 0.44 -7.27
C ASN A 153 10.16 1.51 -7.66
N ILE A 154 8.88 1.14 -7.59
CA ILE A 154 7.77 2.04 -7.94
C ILE A 154 7.72 3.30 -7.08
N ASP A 155 8.17 3.22 -5.83
CA ASP A 155 8.20 4.35 -4.90
C ASP A 155 9.13 5.47 -5.37
N ASN A 156 10.20 5.14 -6.08
CA ASN A 156 11.20 6.11 -6.51
C ASN A 156 11.12 6.44 -8.00
N PHE A 157 10.46 5.63 -8.82
CA PHE A 157 10.42 5.80 -10.27
C PHE A 157 8.99 5.93 -10.80
N ASP A 158 8.21 4.87 -10.82
CA ASP A 158 6.93 4.82 -11.53
C ASP A 158 5.89 5.78 -10.95
N LEU A 159 5.67 5.74 -9.63
CA LEU A 159 4.70 6.59 -8.98
C LEU A 159 5.04 8.09 -9.09
N PRO A 160 6.30 8.53 -8.86
CA PRO A 160 6.71 9.90 -9.14
C PRO A 160 6.50 10.28 -10.61
N ARG A 161 6.85 9.39 -11.53
CA ARG A 161 6.71 9.63 -12.97
C ARG A 161 5.25 9.81 -13.37
N MET A 162 4.39 8.91 -12.92
CA MET A 162 2.94 9.03 -13.18
C MET A 162 2.37 10.33 -12.64
N GLU A 163 2.80 10.75 -11.45
CA GLU A 163 2.35 12.02 -10.86
C GLU A 163 2.79 13.21 -11.70
N GLU A 164 4.09 13.29 -12.05
CA GLU A 164 4.67 14.32 -12.89
C GLU A 164 3.97 14.42 -14.25
N ARG A 165 3.86 13.29 -14.95
CA ARG A 165 3.22 13.26 -16.28
C ARG A 165 1.73 13.58 -16.23
N SER A 166 1.02 13.12 -15.21
CA SER A 166 -0.39 13.48 -15.02
C SER A 166 -0.59 14.99 -14.81
N GLU A 167 0.36 15.67 -14.17
CA GLU A 167 0.32 17.12 -14.00
C GLU A 167 0.63 17.86 -15.31
N ASP A 168 1.59 17.40 -16.08
CA ASP A 168 1.96 17.99 -17.37
C ASP A 168 0.83 17.87 -18.39
N ILE A 169 0.16 16.73 -18.46
CA ILE A 169 -0.95 16.48 -19.38
C ILE A 169 -2.20 17.30 -19.01
N SER A 170 -2.43 17.53 -17.72
CA SER A 170 -3.64 18.20 -17.23
C SER A 170 -3.35 19.33 -16.25
N PRO A 171 -2.56 20.34 -16.63
CA PRO A 171 -2.04 21.34 -15.70
C PRO A 171 -3.13 22.22 -15.04
N ASN A 172 -4.29 22.35 -15.67
CA ASN A 172 -5.37 23.24 -15.24
C ASN A 172 -6.69 22.51 -14.96
N SER A 173 -6.70 21.19 -14.92
CA SER A 173 -7.94 20.47 -14.74
C SER A 173 -8.37 20.46 -13.28
N GLU A 174 -9.31 21.34 -12.92
CA GLU A 174 -10.16 21.18 -11.75
C GLU A 174 -11.20 20.05 -11.96
N SER A 175 -11.20 19.43 -13.15
CA SER A 175 -12.21 18.48 -13.57
C SER A 175 -11.88 17.06 -13.10
N ASP A 176 -12.94 16.25 -12.95
CA ASP A 176 -12.96 14.83 -12.61
C ASP A 176 -12.23 13.90 -13.62
N ARG A 177 -11.47 14.46 -14.55
CA ARG A 177 -10.81 13.74 -15.66
C ARG A 177 -9.31 13.62 -15.56
N ALA A 178 -8.70 13.93 -14.43
CA ALA A 178 -7.26 13.68 -14.26
C ALA A 178 -6.96 12.17 -14.37
N PRO A 179 -5.96 11.74 -15.15
CA PRO A 179 -5.73 10.33 -15.46
C PRO A 179 -5.58 9.40 -14.25
N LEU A 180 -5.16 9.92 -13.09
CA LEU A 180 -4.97 9.12 -11.87
C LEU A 180 -6.15 9.18 -10.88
N LEU A 181 -7.30 9.72 -11.27
CA LEU A 181 -8.49 9.70 -10.44
C LEU A 181 -9.05 8.29 -10.32
N GLY A 182 -9.26 7.83 -9.09
CA GLY A 182 -9.79 6.50 -8.81
C GLY A 182 -8.76 5.45 -8.46
N TRP A 183 -7.49 5.80 -8.31
CA TRP A 183 -6.51 4.88 -7.73
C TRP A 183 -6.80 4.56 -6.27
N GLY A 184 -7.37 5.49 -5.51
CA GLY A 184 -7.83 5.23 -4.14
C GLY A 184 -9.27 4.71 -4.11
N ARG A 185 -9.56 3.85 -3.13
CA ARG A 185 -10.94 3.40 -2.80
C ARG A 185 -11.73 4.45 -2.03
N VAL A 186 -11.02 5.30 -1.28
CA VAL A 186 -11.62 6.29 -0.40
C VAL A 186 -11.59 7.65 -1.06
N PRO A 187 -12.75 8.24 -1.37
CA PRO A 187 -12.78 9.59 -1.91
C PRO A 187 -12.25 10.59 -0.88
N MET A 188 -11.70 11.69 -1.36
CA MET A 188 -11.31 12.78 -0.49
C MET A 188 -12.55 13.46 0.09
N SER A 189 -12.47 13.83 1.37
CA SER A 189 -13.50 14.66 2.00
C SER A 189 -13.46 16.10 1.47
N GLU A 190 -14.58 16.80 1.56
CA GLU A 190 -14.62 18.23 1.19
C GLU A 190 -13.57 19.08 1.94
N SER A 191 -13.24 18.71 3.19
CA SER A 191 -12.23 19.42 3.96
C SER A 191 -10.82 19.22 3.41
N GLU A 192 -10.53 18.05 2.88
CA GLU A 192 -9.23 17.75 2.23
C GLU A 192 -9.13 18.50 0.91
N ILE A 193 -10.22 18.55 0.13
CA ILE A 193 -10.30 19.33 -1.12
C ILE A 193 -10.10 20.82 -0.82
N LYS A 194 -10.78 21.35 0.19
CA LYS A 194 -10.65 22.77 0.61
C LYS A 194 -9.24 23.12 1.13
N LYS A 195 -8.50 22.17 1.66
CA LYS A 195 -7.09 22.36 2.08
C LYS A 195 -6.10 22.34 0.91
N GLY A 196 -6.57 22.31 -0.32
CA GLY A 196 -5.75 22.33 -1.52
C GLY A 196 -5.28 20.94 -1.98
N TRP A 197 -5.86 19.88 -1.44
CA TRP A 197 -5.68 18.53 -1.93
C TRP A 197 -6.54 18.39 -3.20
N ARG A 198 -5.93 18.63 -4.33
CA ARG A 198 -6.64 18.96 -5.57
C ARG A 198 -7.26 17.76 -6.31
N ARG A 199 -6.96 16.50 -5.92
CA ARG A 199 -7.36 15.33 -6.71
C ARG A 199 -7.82 14.17 -5.82
N PRO A 200 -9.13 13.90 -5.75
CA PRO A 200 -9.65 12.71 -5.06
C PRO A 200 -9.06 11.43 -5.63
N GLY A 201 -8.70 10.48 -4.76
CA GLY A 201 -8.14 9.20 -5.18
C GLY A 201 -6.73 9.24 -5.75
N ARG A 202 -6.06 10.39 -5.70
CA ARG A 202 -4.68 10.56 -6.14
C ARG A 202 -3.71 9.77 -5.26
N ILE A 203 -2.58 9.41 -5.85
CA ILE A 203 -1.42 8.88 -5.14
C ILE A 203 -0.75 10.02 -4.37
N PHE A 204 -0.51 9.82 -3.07
CA PHE A 204 0.17 10.81 -2.22
C PHE A 204 1.49 10.27 -1.69
N PRO A 205 2.62 10.97 -1.89
CA PRO A 205 3.86 10.59 -1.24
C PRO A 205 3.78 10.86 0.26
N ASN A 206 4.11 9.87 1.07
CA ASN A 206 4.38 10.11 2.48
C ASN A 206 5.83 10.59 2.64
N ARG A 207 6.04 11.90 2.52
CA ARG A 207 7.38 12.50 2.55
C ARG A 207 7.97 12.62 3.95
N GLU A 208 7.15 12.50 4.99
CA GLU A 208 7.60 12.88 6.34
C GLU A 208 8.42 11.82 7.04
N GLN A 209 8.22 10.52 6.76
CA GLN A 209 8.89 9.48 7.52
C GLN A 209 9.62 8.40 6.71
N ASN A 210 9.09 7.89 5.59
CA ASN A 210 9.68 6.71 4.94
C ASN A 210 9.71 6.74 3.39
N ARG A 211 9.34 7.83 2.74
CA ARG A 211 9.19 7.90 1.27
C ARG A 211 8.16 6.90 0.70
N VAL A 212 7.28 6.39 1.53
CA VAL A 212 6.22 5.47 1.10
C VAL A 212 5.04 6.27 0.57
N TRP A 213 4.54 5.87 -0.58
CA TRP A 213 3.34 6.45 -1.16
C TRP A 213 2.10 5.97 -0.42
N THR A 214 1.09 6.82 -0.36
CA THR A 214 -0.21 6.47 0.22
C THR A 214 -1.26 6.46 -0.87
N ILE A 215 -1.91 5.33 -1.04
CA ILE A 215 -3.08 5.16 -1.91
C ILE A 215 -4.24 4.81 -0.99
N LYS A 216 -5.20 5.73 -0.83
CA LYS A 216 -6.26 5.55 0.16
C LYS A 216 -7.08 4.28 -0.08
N GLY A 217 -7.13 3.41 0.91
CA GLY A 217 -7.84 2.13 0.85
C GLY A 217 -7.10 1.01 0.12
N ARG A 218 -5.86 1.24 -0.31
CA ARG A 218 -4.97 0.23 -0.89
C ARG A 218 -3.60 0.29 -0.22
N ILE A 219 -2.87 -0.79 -0.30
CA ILE A 219 -1.56 -0.95 0.34
C ILE A 219 -0.47 -0.96 -0.74
N PRO A 220 0.30 0.11 -0.91
CA PRO A 220 1.51 0.06 -1.73
C PRO A 220 2.55 -0.81 -1.05
N LEU A 221 3.10 -1.78 -1.78
CA LEU A 221 4.09 -2.74 -1.29
C LEU A 221 5.17 -2.96 -2.35
N ASP A 222 6.12 -2.03 -2.44
CA ASP A 222 7.21 -2.09 -3.41
C ASP A 222 8.09 -3.33 -3.20
N ALA A 223 8.20 -4.19 -4.21
CA ALA A 223 8.97 -5.43 -4.18
C ALA A 223 10.47 -5.16 -4.01
N TRP A 224 10.98 -4.02 -4.49
CA TRP A 224 12.37 -3.61 -4.27
C TRP A 224 12.69 -3.48 -2.77
N TRP A 225 11.81 -2.83 -2.00
CA TRP A 225 11.99 -2.71 -0.55
C TRP A 225 11.94 -4.07 0.15
N GLN A 226 11.06 -4.98 -0.29
CA GLN A 226 10.94 -6.31 0.29
C GLN A 226 12.19 -7.14 0.01
N ALA A 227 12.70 -7.10 -1.22
CA ALA A 227 13.96 -7.76 -1.61
C ALA A 227 15.15 -7.19 -0.84
N ARG A 228 15.29 -5.86 -0.79
CA ARG A 228 16.36 -5.18 -0.08
C ARG A 228 16.42 -5.54 1.40
N GLN A 229 15.28 -5.51 2.09
CA GLN A 229 15.20 -5.81 3.52
C GLN A 229 15.48 -7.29 3.83
N THR A 230 15.04 -8.20 2.96
CA THR A 230 15.09 -9.64 3.20
C THR A 230 16.39 -10.25 2.73
N LEU A 231 16.83 -9.93 1.51
CA LEU A 231 17.97 -10.55 0.84
C LEU A 231 19.27 -9.79 1.08
N ARG A 232 19.18 -8.47 1.28
CA ARG A 232 20.36 -7.56 1.36
C ARG A 232 21.33 -7.80 0.20
N PRO A 233 20.84 -7.71 -1.05
CA PRO A 233 21.64 -8.06 -2.23
C PRO A 233 22.77 -7.06 -2.43
N GLN A 234 23.87 -7.49 -3.08
CA GLN A 234 25.00 -6.62 -3.42
C GLN A 234 24.63 -5.54 -4.45
N ARG A 235 23.70 -5.86 -5.34
CA ARG A 235 23.08 -4.94 -6.31
C ARG A 235 21.59 -5.06 -6.21
N GLU A 236 20.90 -3.92 -6.29
CA GLU A 236 19.47 -3.83 -6.04
C GLU A 236 18.62 -3.75 -7.32
N SER A 237 19.21 -3.96 -8.50
CA SER A 237 18.46 -4.00 -9.76
C SER A 237 17.58 -5.25 -9.85
N LEU A 238 16.42 -5.14 -10.50
CA LEU A 238 15.49 -6.24 -10.73
C LEU A 238 16.21 -7.45 -11.34
N LYS A 239 16.99 -7.22 -12.40
CA LYS A 239 17.82 -8.25 -13.06
C LYS A 239 18.77 -8.98 -12.11
N TYR A 240 19.39 -8.29 -11.15
CA TYR A 240 20.29 -8.90 -10.21
C TYR A 240 19.54 -9.73 -9.16
N VAL A 241 18.44 -9.20 -8.65
CA VAL A 241 17.63 -9.89 -7.64
C VAL A 241 16.95 -11.12 -8.25
N SER A 242 16.44 -11.04 -9.49
CA SER A 242 15.89 -12.19 -10.19
C SER A 242 16.91 -13.31 -10.38
N LYS A 243 18.16 -12.97 -10.78
CA LYS A 243 19.26 -13.96 -10.87
C LYS A 243 19.64 -14.56 -9.54
N LEU A 244 19.52 -13.82 -8.45
CA LEU A 244 19.81 -14.32 -7.12
C LEU A 244 18.76 -15.33 -6.65
N LEU A 245 17.47 -15.08 -6.98
CA LEU A 245 16.35 -15.93 -6.59
C LEU A 245 16.19 -17.16 -7.50
N TRP A 246 16.44 -16.99 -8.80
CA TRP A 246 16.28 -18.03 -9.83
C TRP A 246 17.54 -18.15 -10.69
N PRO A 247 18.66 -18.65 -10.15
CA PRO A 247 19.94 -18.68 -10.85
C PRO A 247 19.96 -19.59 -12.09
N ASP A 248 19.13 -20.63 -12.10
CA ASP A 248 19.07 -21.63 -13.17
C ASP A 248 18.03 -21.32 -14.24
N ASP A 249 17.26 -20.26 -14.08
CA ASP A 249 16.20 -19.86 -15.00
C ASP A 249 16.74 -18.90 -16.06
N GLU A 250 17.26 -19.48 -17.16
CA GLU A 250 17.76 -18.69 -18.28
C GLU A 250 16.65 -17.91 -19.02
N GLU A 251 15.40 -18.36 -18.97
CA GLU A 251 14.31 -17.65 -19.65
C GLU A 251 14.01 -16.33 -18.96
N MET A 252 14.17 -16.27 -17.65
CA MET A 252 14.06 -15.01 -16.89
C MET A 252 15.11 -13.96 -17.29
N HIS A 253 16.13 -14.33 -18.08
CA HIS A 253 17.29 -13.48 -18.35
C HIS A 253 17.45 -13.06 -19.82
N LYS A 254 16.58 -13.51 -20.72
CA LYS A 254 16.81 -13.47 -22.18
C LYS A 254 16.32 -12.23 -22.92
N MET A 255 15.60 -11.32 -22.32
CA MET A 255 15.16 -10.14 -23.05
C MET A 255 16.28 -9.07 -23.05
N ASP A 256 16.69 -8.69 -24.23
CA ASP A 256 17.84 -7.80 -24.44
C ASP A 256 17.35 -6.44 -24.95
N ILE A 257 16.54 -5.79 -24.11
CA ILE A 257 16.16 -4.39 -24.30
C ILE A 257 17.19 -3.52 -23.58
N ASP A 258 17.77 -2.59 -24.32
CA ASP A 258 18.71 -1.61 -23.75
C ASP A 258 17.93 -0.40 -23.22
N ALA A 259 17.61 -0.41 -21.94
CA ALA A 259 16.91 0.69 -21.27
C ALA A 259 17.62 2.05 -21.46
N SER A 260 18.93 2.07 -21.73
CA SER A 260 19.65 3.31 -22.01
C SER A 260 19.38 3.88 -23.41
N LYS A 261 18.66 3.13 -24.25
CA LYS A 261 18.27 3.50 -25.61
C LYS A 261 16.77 3.32 -25.85
N MET A 262 15.97 3.48 -24.81
CA MET A 262 14.55 3.17 -24.84
C MET A 262 13.80 3.83 -26.01
N ASP A 263 14.15 5.06 -26.38
CA ASP A 263 13.52 5.74 -27.52
C ASP A 263 13.80 5.05 -28.86
N GLU A 264 15.03 4.53 -29.06
CA GLU A 264 15.40 3.77 -30.26
C GLU A 264 14.72 2.38 -30.26
N GLU A 265 14.71 1.72 -29.11
CA GLU A 265 14.06 0.43 -28.92
C GLU A 265 12.56 0.53 -29.21
N TRP A 266 11.89 1.52 -28.64
CA TRP A 266 10.47 1.77 -28.88
C TRP A 266 10.17 2.09 -30.35
N ALA A 267 11.01 2.90 -30.99
CA ALA A 267 10.80 3.28 -32.39
C ALA A 267 10.99 2.09 -33.37
N THR A 268 11.84 1.12 -33.03
CA THR A 268 12.22 0.01 -33.92
C THR A 268 11.51 -1.30 -33.64
N ARG A 269 11.22 -1.58 -32.38
CA ARG A 269 10.61 -2.85 -31.92
C ARG A 269 9.68 -2.67 -30.74
N PRO A 270 8.59 -1.90 -30.90
CA PRO A 270 7.66 -1.58 -29.81
C PRO A 270 7.02 -2.80 -29.18
N ASP A 271 6.74 -3.86 -29.95
CA ASP A 271 6.14 -5.08 -29.44
C ASP A 271 7.08 -5.82 -28.47
N GLU A 272 8.39 -5.84 -28.75
CA GLU A 272 9.39 -6.44 -27.86
C GLU A 272 9.58 -5.61 -26.58
N VAL A 273 9.50 -4.27 -26.68
CA VAL A 273 9.53 -3.38 -25.50
C VAL A 273 8.30 -3.62 -24.63
N LEU A 274 7.11 -3.78 -25.22
CA LEU A 274 5.90 -4.08 -24.47
C LEU A 274 5.97 -5.45 -23.80
N GLU A 275 6.50 -6.47 -24.48
CA GLU A 275 6.72 -7.79 -23.89
C GLU A 275 7.72 -7.73 -22.73
N TYR A 276 8.78 -6.93 -22.88
CA TYR A 276 9.73 -6.64 -21.81
C TYR A 276 9.06 -6.00 -20.59
N CYS A 277 8.23 -4.96 -20.80
CA CYS A 277 7.47 -4.29 -19.76
C CYS A 277 6.51 -5.27 -19.02
N VAL A 278 5.78 -6.13 -19.76
CA VAL A 278 4.91 -7.17 -19.15
C VAL A 278 5.73 -8.11 -18.28
N ARG A 279 6.89 -8.52 -18.73
CA ARG A 279 7.76 -9.40 -17.98
C ARG A 279 8.32 -8.74 -16.71
N ASP A 280 8.80 -7.51 -16.82
CA ASP A 280 9.30 -6.76 -15.66
C ASP A 280 8.15 -6.47 -14.67
N THR A 281 6.90 -6.42 -15.14
CA THR A 281 5.69 -6.37 -14.30
C THR A 281 5.41 -7.69 -13.57
N ALA A 282 5.73 -8.84 -14.15
CA ALA A 282 5.50 -10.15 -13.52
C ALA A 282 6.49 -10.45 -12.38
N LEU A 283 7.74 -10.10 -12.55
CA LEU A 283 8.83 -10.39 -11.62
C LEU A 283 8.59 -9.90 -10.18
N PRO A 284 8.05 -8.69 -9.94
CA PRO A 284 7.71 -8.24 -8.59
C PRO A 284 6.73 -9.16 -7.86
N LEU A 285 5.72 -9.71 -8.54
CA LEU A 285 4.80 -10.68 -7.95
C LEU A 285 5.54 -11.96 -7.54
N ASP A 286 6.40 -12.47 -8.43
CA ASP A 286 7.22 -13.65 -8.13
C ASP A 286 8.18 -13.43 -6.96
N ILE A 287 8.78 -12.24 -6.86
CA ILE A 287 9.62 -11.84 -5.73
C ILE A 287 8.80 -11.81 -4.43
N LEU A 288 7.63 -11.18 -4.43
CA LEU A 288 6.77 -11.12 -3.25
C LEU A 288 6.34 -12.51 -2.79
N ASP A 289 6.02 -13.39 -3.74
CA ASP A 289 5.61 -14.77 -3.48
C ASP A 289 6.78 -15.61 -2.93
N ASN A 290 7.95 -15.53 -3.57
CA ASN A 290 9.16 -16.23 -3.11
C ASN A 290 9.56 -15.82 -1.69
N LEU A 291 9.51 -14.51 -1.41
CA LEU A 291 9.81 -13.95 -0.10
C LEU A 291 8.65 -14.08 0.90
N LYS A 292 7.49 -14.58 0.47
CA LYS A 292 6.25 -14.64 1.26
C LYS A 292 5.90 -13.28 1.90
N SER A 293 6.09 -12.20 1.15
CA SER A 293 6.08 -10.85 1.69
C SER A 293 4.73 -10.48 2.29
N ILE A 294 3.62 -10.75 1.59
CA ILE A 294 2.26 -10.45 2.07
C ILE A 294 1.94 -11.26 3.32
N ALA A 295 2.14 -12.58 3.30
CA ALA A 295 1.90 -13.45 4.45
C ALA A 295 2.73 -13.05 5.68
N ARG A 296 3.98 -12.58 5.47
CA ARG A 296 4.80 -12.02 6.56
C ARG A 296 4.22 -10.73 7.14
N LYS A 297 3.60 -9.87 6.31
CA LYS A 297 2.95 -8.64 6.79
C LYS A 297 1.67 -8.96 7.56
N GLU A 298 0.88 -9.93 7.13
CA GLU A 298 -0.28 -10.43 7.89
C GLU A 298 0.14 -11.01 9.24
N ALA A 299 1.15 -11.89 9.26
CA ALA A 299 1.68 -12.43 10.51
C ALA A 299 2.20 -11.34 11.45
N LEU A 300 2.89 -10.34 10.89
CA LEU A 300 3.41 -9.21 11.64
C LEU A 300 2.26 -8.34 12.22
N ALA A 301 1.22 -8.08 11.43
CA ALA A 301 0.03 -7.39 11.88
C ALA A 301 -0.64 -8.15 13.05
N SER A 302 -0.73 -9.48 12.96
CA SER A 302 -1.30 -10.33 13.98
C SER A 302 -0.49 -10.31 15.28
N VAL A 303 0.84 -10.30 15.20
CA VAL A 303 1.73 -10.22 16.37
C VAL A 303 1.72 -8.82 16.97
N SER A 304 1.85 -7.78 16.17
CA SER A 304 1.90 -6.40 16.63
C SER A 304 0.52 -5.80 16.95
N LEU A 305 -0.56 -6.53 16.63
CA LEU A 305 -1.94 -6.13 16.86
C LEU A 305 -2.27 -4.78 16.18
N THR A 306 -1.81 -4.67 14.95
CA THR A 306 -2.05 -3.52 14.08
C THR A 306 -2.85 -3.97 12.85
N THR A 307 -3.23 -3.02 12.01
CA THR A 307 -3.80 -3.32 10.69
C THR A 307 -2.71 -3.74 9.70
N VAL A 308 -3.08 -4.46 8.64
CA VAL A 308 -2.11 -4.96 7.64
C VAL A 308 -1.40 -3.83 6.90
N ASP A 309 -2.09 -2.72 6.64
CA ASP A 309 -1.49 -1.53 6.02
C ASP A 309 -0.40 -0.91 6.90
N ILE A 310 -0.63 -0.80 8.21
CA ILE A 310 0.39 -0.35 9.17
C ILE A 310 1.58 -1.33 9.19
N ALA A 311 1.32 -2.64 9.21
CA ALA A 311 2.38 -3.64 9.17
C ALA A 311 3.19 -3.60 7.87
N ALA A 312 2.55 -3.30 6.74
CA ALA A 312 3.18 -3.22 5.44
C ALA A 312 4.03 -1.95 5.25
N THR A 313 3.51 -0.80 5.70
CA THR A 313 4.08 0.51 5.37
C THR A 313 4.88 1.17 6.49
N SER A 314 4.85 0.60 7.72
CA SER A 314 5.52 1.18 8.88
C SER A 314 6.86 0.53 9.21
N THR A 315 7.61 1.18 10.07
CA THR A 315 8.89 0.69 10.58
C THR A 315 8.72 -0.24 11.79
N THR A 316 9.77 -1.01 12.10
CA THR A 316 9.84 -1.87 13.29
C THR A 316 9.51 -1.14 14.59
N SER A 317 9.92 0.12 14.72
CA SER A 317 9.61 0.94 15.91
C SER A 317 8.12 1.04 16.13
N ARG A 318 7.32 1.25 15.08
CA ARG A 318 5.87 1.40 15.19
C ARG A 318 5.18 0.09 15.58
N TRP A 319 5.70 -1.04 15.13
CA TRP A 319 5.18 -2.35 15.54
C TRP A 319 5.45 -2.61 17.03
N ILE A 320 6.68 -2.29 17.48
CA ILE A 320 7.07 -2.42 18.90
C ILE A 320 6.24 -1.45 19.75
N ASP A 321 6.05 -0.20 19.34
CA ASP A 321 5.21 0.77 20.04
C ASP A 321 3.80 0.24 20.25
N SER A 322 3.18 -0.37 19.23
CA SER A 322 1.85 -0.97 19.35
C SER A 322 1.79 -2.07 20.40
N LEU A 323 2.79 -2.96 20.43
CA LEU A 323 2.91 -4.02 21.44
C LEU A 323 3.09 -3.45 22.85
N VAL A 324 3.97 -2.47 23.00
CA VAL A 324 4.24 -1.83 24.30
C VAL A 324 3.00 -1.11 24.83
N ILE A 325 2.30 -0.38 23.97
CA ILE A 325 1.06 0.31 24.32
C ILE A 325 0.02 -0.71 24.81
N ARG A 326 -0.16 -1.82 24.09
CA ARG A 326 -1.12 -2.87 24.51
C ARG A 326 -0.73 -3.53 25.82
N LEU A 327 0.53 -3.84 26.01
CA LEU A 327 0.99 -4.41 27.27
C LEU A 327 0.75 -3.45 28.45
N ALA A 328 1.08 -2.18 28.26
CA ALA A 328 0.84 -1.14 29.25
C ALA A 328 -0.66 -0.99 29.59
N ASP A 329 -1.52 -1.00 28.55
CA ASP A 329 -2.97 -0.93 28.73
C ASP A 329 -3.51 -2.10 29.57
N ARG A 330 -3.03 -3.33 29.30
CA ARG A 330 -3.38 -4.53 30.08
C ARG A 330 -2.94 -4.47 31.55
N GLU A 331 -1.80 -3.83 31.80
CA GLU A 331 -1.26 -3.61 33.15
C GLU A 331 -1.85 -2.36 33.83
N GLY A 332 -2.78 -1.65 33.18
CA GLY A 332 -3.35 -0.40 33.66
C GLY A 332 -2.36 0.75 33.76
N VAL A 333 -1.28 0.71 32.98
CA VAL A 333 -0.23 1.71 32.94
C VAL A 333 -0.48 2.68 31.80
N ALA A 334 -0.58 3.97 32.11
CA ALA A 334 -0.71 5.00 31.09
C ALA A 334 0.63 5.22 30.37
N VAL A 335 0.63 5.15 29.03
CA VAL A 335 1.82 5.46 28.22
C VAL A 335 1.93 6.96 27.99
N PRO A 336 3.15 7.54 27.99
CA PRO A 336 3.35 8.94 27.67
C PRO A 336 3.05 9.16 26.18
N ASN A 337 2.56 10.35 25.83
CA ASN A 337 2.43 10.73 24.44
C ASN A 337 3.82 10.76 23.76
N THR A 338 3.94 10.17 22.59
CA THR A 338 5.20 10.12 21.82
C THR A 338 5.54 11.47 21.19
N ASN A 339 4.75 12.49 21.44
CA ASN A 339 4.79 13.73 20.71
C ASN A 339 5.35 14.85 21.48
N GLN A 340 6.12 15.58 20.87
CA GLN A 340 5.74 16.73 20.10
C GLN A 340 6.39 17.97 20.62
N GLY A 341 7.20 18.36 19.99
CA GLY A 341 8.00 19.52 20.01
C GLY A 341 9.36 19.16 19.44
N PRO A 342 10.18 20.14 19.11
CA PRO A 342 11.53 19.83 18.69
C PRO A 342 12.12 18.89 19.74
N ARG A 343 12.50 17.67 19.33
CA ARG A 343 13.19 16.72 20.20
C ARG A 343 14.30 17.52 20.86
N LYS A 344 14.19 17.76 22.17
CA LYS A 344 15.33 18.21 22.93
C LYS A 344 16.39 17.15 22.66
N GLN A 345 17.43 17.50 21.91
CA GLN A 345 18.60 16.65 21.69
C GLN A 345 19.32 16.50 23.03
N GLY A 346 18.72 15.79 23.97
CA GLY A 346 19.44 15.24 25.08
C GLY A 346 20.27 14.10 24.50
N LYS A 347 21.58 14.16 24.62
CA LYS A 347 22.42 13.01 24.37
C LYS A 347 21.90 11.87 25.26
N ILE A 348 21.24 10.88 24.65
CA ILE A 348 21.03 9.61 25.32
C ILE A 348 22.43 9.07 25.55
N ALA A 349 22.79 8.80 26.81
CA ALA A 349 24.02 8.11 27.10
C ALA A 349 23.99 6.79 26.32
N GLY A 350 24.73 6.73 25.24
CA GLY A 350 24.84 5.55 24.40
C GLY A 350 25.55 4.43 25.15
N GLY A 351 25.53 3.23 24.58
CA GLY A 351 26.33 2.13 25.09
C GLY A 351 27.83 2.49 25.10
N TYR A 352 28.56 1.90 26.00
CA TYR A 352 30.02 2.02 26.07
C TYR A 352 30.61 1.47 24.75
N VAL A 353 31.36 2.32 24.05
CA VAL A 353 32.19 1.89 22.92
C VAL A 353 33.60 1.72 23.46
N HIS A 354 34.08 0.49 23.50
CA HIS A 354 35.46 0.21 23.86
C HIS A 354 36.38 0.71 22.75
N GLU A 355 37.25 1.67 23.09
CA GLU A 355 38.33 2.09 22.22
C GLU A 355 39.42 1.01 22.33
N VAL A 356 39.65 0.32 21.21
CA VAL A 356 40.77 -0.65 21.13
C VAL A 356 42.02 0.14 20.76
N ASP A 357 43.03 0.12 21.60
CA ASP A 357 44.32 0.63 21.20
C ASP A 357 44.85 -0.21 20.02
N PRO A 358 45.14 0.40 18.87
CA PRO A 358 45.66 -0.33 17.73
C PRO A 358 47.11 -0.77 18.06
N GLY A 359 47.28 -2.02 18.36
CA GLY A 359 48.57 -2.63 18.62
C GLY A 359 48.55 -4.13 18.27
N VAL A 360 49.68 -4.65 17.86
CA VAL A 360 49.90 -6.10 17.78
C VAL A 360 50.37 -6.51 19.15
N GLU A 361 49.59 -7.26 19.90
CA GLU A 361 50.07 -7.91 21.08
C GLU A 361 51.08 -9.00 20.69
N PRO A 362 52.22 -9.13 21.38
CA PRO A 362 53.28 -10.07 21.06
C PRO A 362 52.86 -11.54 21.26
#